data_5da6c36bba4b8325464782804a27820a
#
_entry.id   5da6c36bba4b8325464782804a27820a
#
_cell.length_a   1.000
_cell.length_b   1.000
_cell.length_c   1.000
_cell.angle_alpha   90.00
_cell.angle_beta   90.00
_cell.angle_gamma   90.00
#
_symmetry.space_group_name_H-M   'P 1'
#
loop_
_entity.id
_entity.type
_entity.pdbx_description
1 polymer ?
#
loop_
_entity_poly.entity_id
_entity_poly.type
_entity_poly.pdbx_seq_one_letter_code
_entity_poly.pdbx_strand_id
1 'polypeptide(L)'
;MIMIRIKLLLLISVFSAKLYAQMPEAYKGYFRNPVGLPMELVANFGELRPDHWHMGLDIRTNKKENQPVYAAADGFISHVGIRPQSFGRFIIIDHPNGLSTLYAHLNNFFAGLEEHVTAQQYEQESWAVELDFTKDQFPVRKGDFISYSGNTGGSQGPHLHFEIFDTKTTKRLNPLLFDFPVQDNTPPLLTRLAIYDRSKSVFLQKPLLLPLKKTDSGYIVPKMPVIKTGWQKLSFALQMIDVMKNGGRDNGVFTSTLYLDEQPQVKFVLDSIDYSETKYINAHIDYKHDYNGGVFLQHLSALPGHNGAEYKKIRGDGVIHLTDTMLHYVSVDVKDTDFNTSQLNFAVQFSDSLAAEIQQEIDYEKFLPNKLNELKRDDFEMSIPETGLYDAVPVAYYRFNSNAYNAISALHQVSDASYPVHTPFTVGIKPVKTVPAEWKDKLLILRTDRKRRQAKKAEWQGEWLTAVFGEFGSFQVFADATPPVVNSLGKGDTVNLSPASRIIFTPTDNFGIKKFRAELDGKWIRFTNDKSRNWIYIFDERCPYGVHHLKVEVEDLAGNTTVKEWWFKRYPYTPPKKKAVKKSASKKKVTVKKKGKK
;
A
#
# COMPACT_ATOMS: atom_id res chain seq x y z
N MET A 1 34.90 -35.01 -28.30
CA MET A 1 35.52 -33.71 -28.01
C MET A 1 34.51 -32.63 -27.55
N ILE A 2 33.21 -32.87 -27.63
CA ILE A 2 32.14 -31.94 -27.20
C ILE A 2 31.73 -32.09 -25.72
N MET A 3 31.85 -33.30 -25.16
CA MET A 3 31.46 -33.57 -23.77
C MET A 3 32.42 -33.02 -22.69
N ILE A 4 33.67 -32.70 -23.01
CA ILE A 4 34.67 -32.19 -22.04
C ILE A 4 34.52 -30.68 -21.86
N ARG A 5 34.02 -29.94 -22.86
CA ARG A 5 33.79 -28.49 -22.76
C ARG A 5 32.59 -28.11 -21.88
N ILE A 6 31.58 -28.99 -21.79
CA ILE A 6 30.39 -28.73 -20.93
C ILE A 6 30.68 -28.86 -19.43
N LYS A 7 31.62 -29.75 -19.04
CA LYS A 7 32.00 -29.88 -17.62
C LYS A 7 32.89 -28.75 -17.09
N LEU A 8 33.65 -28.07 -17.97
CA LEU A 8 34.52 -26.96 -17.54
C LEU A 8 33.73 -25.64 -17.42
N LEU A 9 32.65 -25.45 -18.19
CA LEU A 9 31.76 -24.28 -18.10
C LEU A 9 30.86 -24.33 -16.86
N LEU A 10 30.48 -25.52 -16.36
CA LEU A 10 29.71 -25.67 -15.13
C LEU A 10 30.52 -25.30 -13.86
N LEU A 11 31.84 -25.39 -13.89
CA LEU A 11 32.69 -25.03 -12.72
C LEU A 11 32.94 -23.52 -12.62
N ILE A 12 32.86 -22.76 -13.70
CA ILE A 12 33.06 -21.30 -13.71
C ILE A 12 31.80 -20.54 -13.27
N SER A 13 30.60 -21.09 -13.51
CA SER A 13 29.33 -20.47 -13.11
C SER A 13 29.07 -20.49 -11.59
N VAL A 14 29.70 -21.39 -10.84
CA VAL A 14 29.54 -21.51 -9.39
C VAL A 14 30.36 -20.48 -8.60
N PHE A 15 31.42 -19.91 -9.20
CA PHE A 15 32.30 -18.95 -8.51
C PHE A 15 31.87 -17.48 -8.67
N SER A 16 31.06 -17.14 -9.67
CA SER A 16 30.60 -15.75 -9.87
C SER A 16 29.30 -15.42 -9.12
N ALA A 17 28.63 -16.40 -8.53
CA ALA A 17 27.33 -16.19 -7.85
C ALA A 17 27.44 -15.67 -6.39
N LYS A 18 28.65 -15.59 -5.82
CA LYS A 18 28.82 -15.19 -4.41
C LYS A 18 29.11 -13.71 -4.15
N LEU A 19 29.07 -12.85 -5.16
CA LEU A 19 29.47 -11.44 -5.00
C LEU A 19 28.31 -10.45 -4.85
N TYR A 20 27.06 -10.88 -4.74
CA TYR A 20 25.93 -9.96 -4.64
C TYR A 20 25.10 -10.26 -3.38
N ALA A 21 24.96 -9.23 -2.55
CA ALA A 21 24.06 -9.14 -1.41
C ALA A 21 24.33 -10.08 -0.22
N GLN A 22 25.58 -10.39 0.12
CA GLN A 22 25.88 -10.79 1.49
C GLN A 22 25.99 -9.50 2.31
N MET A 23 25.06 -9.32 3.28
CA MET A 23 25.26 -8.29 4.30
C MET A 23 26.63 -8.48 4.95
N PRO A 24 27.34 -7.39 5.30
CA PRO A 24 28.62 -7.50 5.99
C PRO A 24 28.51 -8.46 7.18
N GLU A 25 29.50 -9.30 7.39
CA GLU A 25 29.58 -10.26 8.51
C GLU A 25 29.28 -9.59 9.88
N ALA A 26 29.61 -8.28 10.00
CA ALA A 26 29.34 -7.45 11.18
C ALA A 26 27.85 -7.33 11.56
N TYR A 27 26.93 -7.65 10.65
CA TYR A 27 25.48 -7.56 10.94
C TYR A 27 24.84 -8.90 11.28
N LYS A 28 25.54 -10.02 11.12
CA LYS A 28 25.04 -11.34 11.50
C LYS A 28 24.81 -11.40 13.02
N GLY A 29 23.59 -11.80 13.41
CA GLY A 29 23.20 -11.88 14.82
C GLY A 29 23.15 -10.53 15.57
N TYR A 30 23.35 -9.41 14.87
CA TYR A 30 23.26 -8.08 15.50
C TYR A 30 21.85 -7.82 16.03
N PHE A 31 20.83 -8.10 15.24
CA PHE A 31 19.43 -7.96 15.63
C PHE A 31 18.88 -9.29 16.18
N ARG A 32 18.01 -9.20 17.18
CA ARG A 32 17.19 -10.32 17.65
C ARG A 32 15.78 -10.22 17.07
N ASN A 33 15.07 -11.35 17.08
CA ASN A 33 13.62 -11.35 16.88
C ASN A 33 12.94 -10.39 17.88
N PRO A 34 12.17 -9.38 17.41
CA PRO A 34 11.54 -8.37 18.27
C PRO A 34 10.33 -8.88 19.05
N VAL A 35 9.80 -10.08 18.76
CA VAL A 35 8.70 -10.69 19.52
C VAL A 35 9.19 -11.87 20.36
N GLY A 36 8.51 -12.16 21.46
CA GLY A 36 8.80 -13.31 22.34
C GLY A 36 8.25 -14.65 21.84
N LEU A 37 7.92 -14.77 20.55
CA LEU A 37 7.34 -15.93 19.89
C LEU A 37 8.30 -16.43 18.79
N PRO A 38 8.19 -17.70 18.32
CA PRO A 38 8.87 -18.13 17.11
C PRO A 38 8.57 -17.16 15.96
N MET A 39 9.61 -16.81 15.19
CA MET A 39 9.46 -15.81 14.12
C MET A 39 8.80 -16.45 12.90
N GLU A 40 7.51 -16.20 12.74
CA GLU A 40 6.73 -16.57 11.57
C GLU A 40 6.26 -15.30 10.88
N LEU A 41 6.32 -15.26 9.56
CA LEU A 41 5.91 -14.08 8.80
C LEU A 41 4.46 -14.19 8.33
N VAL A 42 3.79 -13.05 8.30
CA VAL A 42 2.52 -12.83 7.59
C VAL A 42 2.81 -12.27 6.20
N ALA A 43 3.83 -11.42 6.10
CA ALA A 43 4.31 -10.80 4.87
C ALA A 43 5.82 -10.51 4.98
N ASN A 44 6.55 -10.63 3.86
CA ASN A 44 7.97 -10.30 3.77
C ASN A 44 8.20 -8.88 3.23
N PHE A 45 9.48 -8.46 3.22
CA PHE A 45 9.92 -7.26 2.52
C PHE A 45 9.77 -7.47 1.01
N GLY A 46 9.13 -6.49 0.33
CA GLY A 46 8.88 -6.57 -1.10
C GLY A 46 7.60 -7.30 -1.49
N GLU A 47 6.75 -7.77 -0.52
CA GLU A 47 5.40 -8.20 -0.86
C GLU A 47 4.67 -7.10 -1.64
N LEU A 48 4.02 -7.49 -2.74
CA LEU A 48 3.31 -6.55 -3.61
C LEU A 48 2.00 -6.09 -2.95
N ARG A 49 1.86 -4.79 -2.77
CA ARG A 49 0.65 -4.13 -2.29
C ARG A 49 0.03 -3.32 -3.45
N PRO A 50 -1.23 -2.90 -3.39
CA PRO A 50 -1.88 -2.20 -4.51
C PRO A 50 -1.20 -0.92 -4.99
N ASP A 51 -0.39 -0.24 -4.15
CA ASP A 51 0.20 1.07 -4.42
C ASP A 51 1.63 1.25 -3.88
N HIS A 52 2.19 0.22 -3.24
CA HIS A 52 3.55 0.24 -2.67
C HIS A 52 4.08 -1.18 -2.45
N TRP A 53 5.40 -1.35 -2.37
CA TRP A 53 6.00 -2.55 -1.80
C TRP A 53 5.90 -2.53 -0.28
N HIS A 54 5.72 -3.69 0.31
CA HIS A 54 5.83 -3.84 1.75
C HIS A 54 7.27 -3.58 2.20
N MET A 55 7.48 -2.62 3.10
CA MET A 55 8.79 -2.04 3.43
C MET A 55 9.46 -2.70 4.66
N GLY A 56 8.90 -3.79 5.16
CA GLY A 56 9.38 -4.47 6.36
C GLY A 56 8.98 -5.93 6.42
N LEU A 57 8.91 -6.47 7.61
CA LEU A 57 8.36 -7.79 7.92
C LEU A 57 7.10 -7.64 8.77
N ASP A 58 6.01 -8.29 8.35
CA ASP A 58 4.84 -8.46 9.21
C ASP A 58 5.00 -9.76 10.01
N ILE A 59 5.36 -9.63 11.29
CA ILE A 59 5.65 -10.77 12.17
C ILE A 59 4.37 -11.19 12.88
N ARG A 60 4.07 -12.49 12.81
CA ARG A 60 2.86 -13.09 13.38
C ARG A 60 2.84 -13.00 14.91
N THR A 61 1.72 -12.59 15.48
CA THR A 61 1.46 -12.52 16.91
C THR A 61 0.34 -13.49 17.36
N ASN A 62 0.26 -14.67 16.70
CA ASN A 62 -0.77 -15.69 16.96
C ASN A 62 -2.21 -15.15 16.85
N LYS A 63 -2.44 -14.15 15.98
CA LYS A 63 -3.73 -13.45 15.81
C LYS A 63 -4.23 -12.78 17.11
N LYS A 64 -3.32 -12.42 18.00
CA LYS A 64 -3.62 -11.77 19.28
C LYS A 64 -2.86 -10.46 19.39
N GLU A 65 -3.53 -9.47 19.93
CA GLU A 65 -2.89 -8.24 20.40
C GLU A 65 -2.20 -8.45 21.75
N ASN A 66 -1.41 -7.47 22.15
CA ASN A 66 -0.72 -7.42 23.46
C ASN A 66 0.33 -8.52 23.66
N GLN A 67 0.98 -9.00 22.57
CA GLN A 67 2.22 -9.76 22.73
C GLN A 67 3.36 -8.79 23.03
N PRO A 68 4.28 -9.12 23.96
CA PRO A 68 5.42 -8.26 24.28
C PRO A 68 6.32 -8.03 23.06
N VAL A 69 6.72 -6.77 22.85
CA VAL A 69 7.66 -6.33 21.83
C VAL A 69 8.93 -5.84 22.51
N TYR A 70 10.07 -6.24 21.98
CA TYR A 70 11.39 -6.00 22.55
C TYR A 70 12.29 -5.24 21.58
N ALA A 71 13.20 -4.42 22.10
CA ALA A 71 14.26 -3.79 21.31
C ALA A 71 15.12 -4.85 20.60
N ALA A 72 15.26 -4.75 19.29
CA ALA A 72 16.01 -5.73 18.49
C ALA A 72 17.52 -5.64 18.71
N ALA A 73 18.07 -4.50 19.11
CA ALA A 73 19.47 -4.27 19.46
C ALA A 73 19.59 -3.11 20.47
N ASP A 74 20.81 -2.91 20.99
CA ASP A 74 21.13 -1.76 21.84
C ASP A 74 20.95 -0.44 21.06
N GLY A 75 20.49 0.61 21.73
CA GLY A 75 20.30 1.93 21.12
C GLY A 75 19.51 2.86 22.01
N PHE A 76 18.76 3.76 21.40
CA PHE A 76 17.81 4.62 22.10
C PHE A 76 16.58 4.85 21.22
N ILE A 77 15.44 5.07 21.84
CA ILE A 77 14.23 5.47 21.12
C ILE A 77 14.46 6.88 20.61
N SER A 78 14.63 7.02 19.30
CA SER A 78 14.86 8.30 18.63
C SER A 78 13.57 8.99 18.21
N HIS A 79 12.51 8.20 17.99
CA HIS A 79 11.24 8.74 17.54
C HIS A 79 10.06 7.86 17.98
N VAL A 80 8.94 8.52 18.31
CA VAL A 80 7.64 7.89 18.53
C VAL A 80 6.58 8.64 17.76
N GLY A 81 5.77 7.91 17.01
CA GLY A 81 4.66 8.52 16.28
C GLY A 81 3.33 7.79 16.49
N ILE A 82 2.26 8.55 16.29
CA ILE A 82 0.89 8.04 16.19
C ILE A 82 0.30 8.58 14.89
N ARG A 83 0.23 7.71 13.87
CA ARG A 83 -0.27 8.02 12.51
C ARG A 83 -1.51 7.18 12.20
N PRO A 84 -2.72 7.74 12.33
CA PRO A 84 -3.94 7.05 11.92
C PRO A 84 -3.84 6.55 10.47
N GLN A 85 -4.41 5.38 10.18
CA GLN A 85 -4.45 4.75 8.84
C GLN A 85 -3.09 4.36 8.21
N SER A 86 -1.97 4.65 8.86
CA SER A 86 -0.63 4.26 8.44
C SER A 86 -0.03 3.32 9.48
N PHE A 87 1.13 3.61 10.03
CA PHE A 87 1.79 2.82 11.07
C PHE A 87 1.00 2.68 12.39
N GLY A 88 -0.05 3.49 12.60
CA GLY A 88 -0.70 3.56 13.90
C GLY A 88 0.25 4.10 14.95
N ARG A 89 0.38 3.39 16.06
CA ARG A 89 1.38 3.68 17.09
C ARG A 89 2.68 2.97 16.73
N PHE A 90 3.79 3.71 16.70
CA PHE A 90 5.08 3.15 16.31
C PHE A 90 6.24 3.78 17.08
N ILE A 91 7.34 3.03 17.14
CA ILE A 91 8.62 3.42 17.75
C ILE A 91 9.71 3.29 16.70
N ILE A 92 10.67 4.21 16.69
CA ILE A 92 11.96 4.06 16.01
C ILE A 92 13.07 4.01 17.05
N ILE A 93 14.00 3.08 16.89
CA ILE A 93 15.22 2.95 17.72
C ILE A 93 16.43 3.15 16.81
N ASP A 94 17.28 4.12 17.15
CA ASP A 94 18.57 4.32 16.51
C ASP A 94 19.65 3.52 17.22
N HIS A 95 20.46 2.81 16.42
CA HIS A 95 21.50 1.89 16.91
C HIS A 95 22.91 2.44 16.66
N PRO A 96 23.91 2.07 17.50
CA PRO A 96 25.29 2.54 17.36
C PRO A 96 25.97 2.18 16.03
N ASN A 97 25.45 1.18 15.31
CA ASN A 97 25.98 0.73 14.02
C ASN A 97 25.52 1.56 12.81
N GLY A 98 24.77 2.66 13.01
CA GLY A 98 24.25 3.52 11.96
C GLY A 98 22.98 3.02 11.28
N LEU A 99 22.35 1.99 11.84
CA LEU A 99 21.03 1.50 11.42
C LEU A 99 19.97 1.89 12.44
N SER A 100 18.72 1.94 11.98
CA SER A 100 17.55 2.15 12.81
C SER A 100 16.55 1.02 12.60
N THR A 101 15.73 0.75 13.63
CA THR A 101 14.61 -0.19 13.55
C THR A 101 13.30 0.51 13.85
N LEU A 102 12.25 0.16 13.10
CA LEU A 102 10.89 0.65 13.30
C LEU A 102 9.98 -0.52 13.72
N TYR A 103 9.12 -0.25 14.70
CA TYR A 103 8.14 -1.17 15.24
C TYR A 103 6.77 -0.52 15.17
N ALA A 104 5.84 -1.07 14.39
CA ALA A 104 4.53 -0.43 14.15
C ALA A 104 3.33 -1.31 14.49
N HIS A 105 2.16 -0.69 14.36
CA HIS A 105 0.85 -1.24 14.75
C HIS A 105 0.74 -1.58 16.23
N LEU A 106 1.51 -0.87 17.06
CA LEU A 106 1.63 -1.12 18.49
C LEU A 106 0.36 -0.71 19.26
N ASN A 107 0.18 -1.32 20.44
CA ASN A 107 -0.73 -0.87 21.48
C ASN A 107 0.02 0.04 22.46
N ASN A 108 -0.06 -0.20 23.77
CA ASN A 108 0.57 0.65 24.76
C ASN A 108 2.10 0.46 24.77
N PHE A 109 2.82 1.56 24.86
CA PHE A 109 4.26 1.59 25.11
C PHE A 109 4.56 1.17 26.57
N PHE A 110 5.83 1.00 26.94
CA PHE A 110 6.18 0.87 28.35
C PHE A 110 5.80 2.13 29.14
N ALA A 111 5.57 2.00 30.44
CA ALA A 111 4.88 2.99 31.26
C ALA A 111 5.44 4.41 31.11
N GLY A 112 6.75 4.62 31.28
CA GLY A 112 7.34 5.96 31.21
C GLY A 112 7.20 6.64 29.84
N LEU A 113 7.29 5.86 28.74
CA LEU A 113 7.08 6.39 27.40
C LEU A 113 5.59 6.68 27.14
N GLU A 114 4.69 5.81 27.60
CA GLU A 114 3.23 6.01 27.46
C GLU A 114 2.75 7.28 28.18
N GLU A 115 3.27 7.54 29.40
CA GLU A 115 2.99 8.74 30.17
C GLU A 115 3.46 10.00 29.43
N HIS A 116 4.70 9.97 28.91
CA HIS A 116 5.26 11.09 28.14
C HIS A 116 4.44 11.38 26.87
N VAL A 117 4.16 10.35 26.07
CA VAL A 117 3.37 10.49 24.83
C VAL A 117 1.97 11.01 25.14
N THR A 118 1.33 10.49 26.20
CA THR A 118 0.00 10.96 26.62
C THR A 118 0.04 12.43 27.05
N ALA A 119 1.05 12.86 27.81
CA ALA A 119 1.21 14.26 28.20
C ALA A 119 1.33 15.18 26.97
N GLN A 120 2.17 14.79 25.98
CA GLN A 120 2.34 15.53 24.73
C GLN A 120 1.06 15.59 23.90
N GLN A 121 0.25 14.52 23.86
CA GLN A 121 -1.05 14.54 23.19
C GLN A 121 -2.02 15.54 23.83
N TYR A 122 -2.02 15.67 25.16
CA TYR A 122 -2.84 16.66 25.87
C TYR A 122 -2.31 18.07 25.73
N GLU A 123 -0.99 18.26 25.73
CA GLU A 123 -0.36 19.56 25.49
C GLU A 123 -0.64 20.10 24.09
N GLN A 124 -0.56 19.22 23.09
CA GLN A 124 -0.83 19.55 21.67
C GLN A 124 -2.31 19.47 21.30
N GLU A 125 -3.18 19.03 22.21
CA GLU A 125 -4.60 18.76 21.96
C GLU A 125 -4.82 17.92 20.69
N SER A 126 -4.01 16.89 20.51
CA SER A 126 -4.01 16.03 19.32
C SER A 126 -3.85 14.56 19.68
N TRP A 127 -4.64 13.70 19.02
CA TRP A 127 -4.41 12.25 19.06
C TRP A 127 -3.14 11.85 18.29
N ALA A 128 -2.98 12.38 17.08
CA ALA A 128 -1.80 12.15 16.25
C ALA A 128 -0.65 13.04 16.71
N VAL A 129 0.50 12.44 17.01
CA VAL A 129 1.72 13.15 17.44
C VAL A 129 2.94 12.51 16.80
N GLU A 130 3.99 13.33 16.63
CA GLU A 130 5.32 12.93 16.21
C GLU A 130 6.31 13.54 17.20
N LEU A 131 7.09 12.70 17.89
CA LEU A 131 7.96 13.11 18.99
C LEU A 131 9.38 12.57 18.76
N ASP A 132 10.34 13.47 18.68
CA ASP A 132 11.76 13.14 18.56
C ASP A 132 12.45 13.19 19.94
N PHE A 133 13.39 12.27 20.16
CA PHE A 133 14.11 12.15 21.41
C PHE A 133 15.62 12.14 21.21
N THR A 134 16.33 12.66 22.21
CA THR A 134 17.79 12.55 22.30
C THR A 134 18.21 11.22 22.90
N LYS A 135 19.46 10.84 22.66
CA LYS A 135 20.02 9.53 23.10
C LYS A 135 19.92 9.27 24.62
N ASP A 136 19.82 10.32 25.42
CA ASP A 136 19.83 10.19 26.89
C ASP A 136 18.42 10.08 27.50
N GLN A 137 17.35 10.34 26.70
CA GLN A 137 15.97 10.34 27.20
C GLN A 137 15.39 8.93 27.36
N PHE A 138 15.55 8.08 26.33
CA PHE A 138 15.01 6.72 26.35
C PHE A 138 16.03 5.71 25.81
N PRO A 139 17.17 5.48 26.51
CA PRO A 139 18.12 4.44 26.14
C PRO A 139 17.50 3.05 26.32
N VAL A 140 17.84 2.11 25.44
CA VAL A 140 17.37 0.72 25.47
C VAL A 140 18.50 -0.25 25.20
N ARG A 141 18.44 -1.42 25.82
CA ARG A 141 19.31 -2.55 25.55
C ARG A 141 18.61 -3.60 24.69
N LYS A 142 19.36 -4.35 23.94
CA LYS A 142 18.86 -5.51 23.18
C LYS A 142 18.05 -6.43 24.09
N GLY A 143 16.75 -6.55 23.81
CA GLY A 143 15.83 -7.38 24.58
C GLY A 143 15.04 -6.65 25.66
N ASP A 144 15.21 -5.36 25.84
CA ASP A 144 14.35 -4.57 26.71
C ASP A 144 12.93 -4.53 26.14
N PHE A 145 11.95 -4.62 27.05
CA PHE A 145 10.55 -4.47 26.70
C PHE A 145 10.24 -3.00 26.30
N ILE A 146 9.68 -2.80 25.10
CA ILE A 146 9.40 -1.45 24.59
C ILE A 146 7.91 -1.18 24.41
N SER A 147 7.11 -2.19 24.09
CA SER A 147 5.68 -2.03 23.81
C SER A 147 4.95 -3.36 23.76
N TYR A 148 3.64 -3.30 23.57
CA TYR A 148 2.81 -4.44 23.19
C TYR A 148 2.43 -4.35 21.70
N SER A 149 2.41 -5.51 21.02
CA SER A 149 1.88 -5.62 19.66
C SER A 149 0.38 -5.32 19.65
N GLY A 150 -0.11 -4.77 18.55
CA GLY A 150 -1.50 -4.37 18.44
C GLY A 150 -2.08 -4.59 17.04
N ASN A 151 -3.02 -3.69 16.71
CA ASN A 151 -3.71 -3.64 15.42
C ASN A 151 -4.06 -2.19 15.07
N THR A 152 -3.21 -1.22 15.48
CA THR A 152 -3.47 0.22 15.26
C THR A 152 -3.14 0.65 13.83
N GLY A 153 -3.62 1.81 13.40
CA GLY A 153 -3.37 2.36 12.07
C GLY A 153 -3.96 1.55 10.93
N GLY A 154 -3.22 1.38 9.84
CA GLY A 154 -3.63 0.70 8.60
C GLY A 154 -3.71 -0.82 8.69
N SER A 155 -3.34 -1.43 9.82
CA SER A 155 -3.35 -2.89 10.02
C SER A 155 -4.74 -3.51 9.81
N GLN A 156 -4.79 -4.68 9.16
CA GLN A 156 -6.01 -5.46 8.95
C GLN A 156 -6.21 -6.59 9.97
N GLY A 157 -5.27 -6.78 10.90
CA GLY A 157 -5.32 -7.79 11.95
C GLY A 157 -4.06 -7.76 12.82
N PRO A 158 -4.08 -8.40 14.02
CA PRO A 158 -2.97 -8.35 14.95
C PRO A 158 -1.66 -8.92 14.37
N HIS A 159 -0.62 -8.11 14.31
CA HIS A 159 0.75 -8.46 13.94
C HIS A 159 1.72 -7.37 14.42
N LEU A 160 3.03 -7.60 14.31
CA LEU A 160 4.05 -6.58 14.45
C LEU A 160 4.63 -6.28 13.06
N HIS A 161 4.54 -5.05 12.59
CA HIS A 161 5.30 -4.56 11.44
C HIS A 161 6.68 -4.10 11.91
N PHE A 162 7.74 -4.62 11.28
CA PHE A 162 9.13 -4.38 11.68
C PHE A 162 9.99 -4.00 10.47
N GLU A 163 10.69 -2.87 10.54
CA GLU A 163 11.62 -2.41 9.50
C GLU A 163 13.04 -2.25 10.03
N ILE A 164 14.02 -2.40 9.14
CA ILE A 164 15.41 -1.99 9.35
C ILE A 164 15.75 -0.97 8.27
N PHE A 165 16.41 0.13 8.62
CA PHE A 165 16.82 1.14 7.66
C PHE A 165 18.13 1.82 8.06
N ASP A 166 18.80 2.40 7.07
CA ASP A 166 19.97 3.24 7.28
C ASP A 166 19.54 4.56 7.94
N THR A 167 20.09 4.88 9.11
CA THR A 167 19.69 6.04 9.92
C THR A 167 19.89 7.35 9.16
N LYS A 168 20.94 7.46 8.35
CA LYS A 168 21.30 8.70 7.65
C LYS A 168 20.49 8.93 6.38
N THR A 169 20.30 7.88 5.57
CA THR A 169 19.62 7.96 4.27
C THR A 169 18.14 7.65 4.37
N THR A 170 17.70 7.06 5.47
CA THR A 170 16.35 6.54 5.73
C THR A 170 15.89 5.43 4.78
N LYS A 171 16.81 4.89 3.94
CA LYS A 171 16.53 3.83 2.99
C LYS A 171 16.25 2.52 3.72
N ARG A 172 15.07 1.89 3.45
CA ARG A 172 14.67 0.62 4.04
C ARG A 172 15.48 -0.50 3.45
N LEU A 173 16.00 -1.34 4.31
CA LEU A 173 16.82 -2.50 3.97
C LEU A 173 15.98 -3.77 4.16
N ASN A 174 16.17 -4.76 3.30
CA ASN A 174 15.45 -6.03 3.45
C ASN A 174 15.89 -6.75 4.73
N PRO A 175 14.99 -6.86 5.76
CA PRO A 175 15.41 -7.42 7.04
C PRO A 175 15.79 -8.90 6.98
N LEU A 176 15.31 -9.67 5.99
CA LEU A 176 15.68 -11.07 5.81
C LEU A 176 17.17 -11.28 5.48
N LEU A 177 17.87 -10.22 5.09
CA LEU A 177 19.32 -10.28 4.88
C LEU A 177 20.14 -10.21 6.20
N PHE A 178 19.49 -10.00 7.36
CA PHE A 178 20.14 -9.80 8.68
C PHE A 178 20.15 -11.05 9.57
N ASP A 179 20.07 -12.24 9.00
CA ASP A 179 20.18 -13.53 9.70
C ASP A 179 19.10 -13.74 10.79
N PHE A 180 17.88 -13.31 10.52
CA PHE A 180 16.74 -13.66 11.36
C PHE A 180 16.41 -15.17 11.27
N PRO A 181 15.88 -15.80 12.32
CA PRO A 181 15.57 -17.23 12.34
C PRO A 181 14.30 -17.57 11.55
N VAL A 182 14.22 -17.12 10.31
CA VAL A 182 13.19 -17.47 9.34
C VAL A 182 13.80 -18.44 8.34
N GLN A 183 13.27 -19.68 8.28
CA GLN A 183 13.78 -20.69 7.35
C GLN A 183 12.86 -20.85 6.17
N ASP A 184 13.42 -20.74 4.97
CA ASP A 184 12.74 -21.05 3.73
C ASP A 184 13.60 -21.94 2.81
N ASN A 185 13.01 -23.05 2.36
CA ASN A 185 13.63 -24.00 1.44
C ASN A 185 12.75 -24.19 0.17
N THR A 186 11.83 -23.27 -0.07
CA THR A 186 10.84 -23.40 -1.14
C THR A 186 11.16 -22.42 -2.25
N PRO A 187 11.60 -22.87 -3.44
CA PRO A 187 11.83 -21.96 -4.56
C PRO A 187 10.55 -21.21 -4.97
N PRO A 188 10.66 -19.95 -5.43
CA PRO A 188 9.54 -19.16 -5.90
C PRO A 188 8.66 -19.88 -6.91
N LEU A 189 7.35 -19.68 -6.86
CA LEU A 189 6.38 -20.25 -7.75
C LEU A 189 6.17 -19.33 -8.96
N LEU A 190 6.31 -19.89 -10.18
CA LEU A 190 6.02 -19.21 -11.44
C LEU A 190 4.78 -19.83 -12.09
N THR A 191 3.79 -19.01 -12.45
CA THR A 191 2.50 -19.53 -12.93
C THR A 191 2.11 -19.06 -14.33
N ARG A 192 2.49 -17.83 -14.72
CA ARG A 192 2.15 -17.24 -16.02
C ARG A 192 3.30 -16.42 -16.57
N LEU A 193 3.48 -16.48 -17.89
CA LEU A 193 4.31 -15.57 -18.68
C LEU A 193 3.39 -14.62 -19.44
N ALA A 194 3.69 -13.33 -19.39
CA ALA A 194 3.08 -12.30 -20.21
C ALA A 194 4.10 -11.74 -21.20
N ILE A 195 3.69 -11.49 -22.44
CA ILE A 195 4.54 -10.97 -23.52
C ILE A 195 3.90 -9.71 -24.07
N TYR A 196 4.69 -8.65 -24.22
CA TYR A 196 4.28 -7.33 -24.67
C TYR A 196 5.00 -6.95 -25.96
N ASP A 197 4.27 -6.34 -26.88
CA ASP A 197 4.82 -5.60 -28.01
C ASP A 197 5.35 -4.24 -27.51
N ARG A 198 6.65 -4.02 -27.57
CA ARG A 198 7.28 -2.77 -27.10
C ARG A 198 7.46 -1.71 -28.19
N SER A 199 6.85 -1.90 -29.36
CA SER A 199 6.63 -0.81 -30.32
C SER A 199 5.61 0.20 -29.81
N LYS A 200 4.80 -0.18 -28.81
CA LYS A 200 3.78 0.62 -28.14
C LYS A 200 3.86 0.53 -26.61
N SER A 201 3.14 1.41 -25.93
CA SER A 201 3.04 1.40 -24.48
C SER A 201 2.40 0.11 -23.96
N VAL A 202 2.88 -0.37 -22.80
CA VAL A 202 2.27 -1.52 -22.11
C VAL A 202 0.81 -1.23 -21.71
N PHE A 203 0.45 0.03 -21.48
CA PHE A 203 -0.91 0.44 -21.11
C PHE A 203 -1.92 0.42 -22.27
N LEU A 204 -1.44 0.32 -23.52
CA LEU A 204 -2.27 0.38 -24.73
C LEU A 204 -2.54 -0.98 -25.35
N GLN A 205 -2.18 -2.06 -24.67
CA GLN A 205 -2.33 -3.40 -25.16
C GLN A 205 -2.83 -4.37 -24.07
N LYS A 206 -3.26 -5.53 -24.50
CA LYS A 206 -3.42 -6.71 -23.64
C LYS A 206 -2.24 -7.63 -23.93
N PRO A 207 -1.49 -8.08 -22.92
CA PRO A 207 -0.37 -8.99 -23.15
C PRO A 207 -0.86 -10.36 -23.67
N LEU A 208 0.00 -11.05 -24.41
CA LEU A 208 -0.17 -12.47 -24.68
C LEU A 208 0.14 -13.23 -23.38
N LEU A 209 -0.87 -13.89 -22.79
CA LEU A 209 -0.74 -14.63 -21.55
C LEU A 209 -0.58 -16.13 -21.81
N LEU A 210 0.51 -16.70 -21.32
CA LEU A 210 0.83 -18.12 -21.46
C LEU A 210 0.95 -18.77 -20.07
N PRO A 211 0.29 -19.92 -19.82
CA PRO A 211 0.47 -20.65 -18.57
C PRO A 211 1.85 -21.28 -18.53
N LEU A 212 2.42 -21.43 -17.32
CA LEU A 212 3.68 -22.11 -17.10
C LEU A 212 3.44 -23.48 -16.48
N LYS A 213 4.34 -24.42 -16.77
CA LYS A 213 4.35 -25.76 -16.17
C LYS A 213 5.70 -26.03 -15.53
N LYS A 214 5.68 -26.46 -14.27
CA LYS A 214 6.87 -26.94 -13.56
C LYS A 214 7.28 -28.32 -14.09
N THR A 215 8.57 -28.51 -14.30
CA THR A 215 9.24 -29.77 -14.66
C THR A 215 10.42 -30.00 -13.73
N ASP A 216 11.10 -31.13 -13.85
CA ASP A 216 12.30 -31.45 -13.05
C ASP A 216 13.47 -30.47 -13.33
N SER A 217 13.52 -29.87 -14.52
CA SER A 217 14.56 -28.92 -14.96
C SER A 217 14.14 -27.43 -14.84
N GLY A 218 13.03 -27.12 -14.18
CA GLY A 218 12.51 -25.75 -14.03
C GLY A 218 11.13 -25.58 -14.65
N TYR A 219 10.83 -24.36 -15.11
CA TYR A 219 9.54 -24.03 -15.72
C TYR A 219 9.65 -23.91 -17.24
N ILE A 220 8.59 -24.28 -17.95
CA ILE A 220 8.47 -24.19 -19.41
C ILE A 220 7.11 -23.64 -19.81
N VAL A 221 7.00 -23.15 -21.05
CA VAL A 221 5.73 -22.85 -21.72
C VAL A 221 5.24 -24.14 -22.37
N PRO A 222 4.17 -24.80 -21.87
CA PRO A 222 3.73 -26.08 -22.40
C PRO A 222 3.19 -25.93 -23.82
N LYS A 223 3.51 -26.93 -24.71
CA LYS A 223 3.08 -26.97 -26.11
C LYS A 223 3.57 -25.84 -27.02
N MET A 224 4.40 -24.90 -26.49
CA MET A 224 4.93 -23.78 -27.25
C MET A 224 6.39 -23.51 -26.84
N PRO A 225 7.32 -24.44 -27.14
CA PRO A 225 8.73 -24.27 -26.77
C PRO A 225 9.39 -23.10 -27.52
N VAL A 226 8.84 -22.73 -28.70
CA VAL A 226 9.24 -21.57 -29.49
C VAL A 226 8.04 -20.66 -29.68
N ILE A 227 8.16 -19.41 -29.24
CA ILE A 227 7.15 -18.37 -29.38
C ILE A 227 7.48 -17.57 -30.64
N LYS A 228 6.75 -17.84 -31.72
CA LYS A 228 6.86 -17.07 -32.97
C LYS A 228 6.04 -15.80 -32.88
N THR A 229 6.62 -14.68 -33.31
CA THR A 229 5.98 -13.35 -33.24
C THR A 229 6.35 -12.48 -34.41
N GLY A 230 5.44 -11.58 -34.81
CA GLY A 230 5.72 -10.51 -35.75
C GLY A 230 6.26 -9.23 -35.10
N TRP A 231 6.48 -9.24 -33.78
CA TRP A 231 7.00 -8.07 -33.07
C TRP A 231 8.53 -8.09 -33.02
N GLN A 232 9.14 -7.00 -33.44
CA GLN A 232 10.60 -6.84 -33.38
C GLN A 232 11.09 -6.41 -32.00
N LYS A 233 10.22 -5.80 -31.18
CA LYS A 233 10.55 -5.36 -29.83
C LYS A 233 9.63 -6.04 -28.83
N LEU A 234 10.19 -6.77 -27.88
CA LEU A 234 9.45 -7.55 -26.90
C LEU A 234 9.89 -7.19 -25.48
N SER A 235 8.96 -7.30 -24.55
CA SER A 235 9.31 -7.46 -23.14
C SER A 235 8.42 -8.51 -22.50
N PHE A 236 8.83 -8.97 -21.32
CA PHE A 236 8.18 -10.04 -20.59
C PHE A 236 7.75 -9.58 -19.20
N ALA A 237 6.71 -10.21 -18.67
CA ALA A 237 6.39 -10.17 -17.25
C ALA A 237 6.02 -11.55 -16.75
N LEU A 238 6.19 -11.79 -15.46
CA LEU A 238 5.88 -13.06 -14.80
C LEU A 238 4.88 -12.85 -13.66
N GLN A 239 3.93 -13.79 -13.54
CA GLN A 239 3.29 -14.00 -12.26
C GLN A 239 4.21 -14.89 -11.44
N MET A 240 4.89 -14.28 -10.48
CA MET A 240 5.84 -14.93 -9.57
C MET A 240 5.56 -14.51 -8.13
N ILE A 241 5.63 -15.48 -7.24
CA ILE A 241 5.41 -15.32 -5.80
C ILE A 241 6.41 -16.16 -5.04
N ASP A 242 6.81 -15.68 -3.87
CA ASP A 242 7.56 -16.47 -2.93
C ASP A 242 6.61 -17.14 -1.93
N VAL A 243 6.80 -18.45 -1.68
CA VAL A 243 5.90 -19.28 -0.85
C VAL A 243 6.67 -19.81 0.35
N MET A 244 6.56 -19.15 1.47
CA MET A 244 7.16 -19.60 2.71
C MET A 244 6.32 -20.70 3.38
N LYS A 245 6.96 -21.75 3.87
CA LYS A 245 6.35 -22.97 4.41
C LYS A 245 5.27 -22.73 5.49
N ASN A 246 5.38 -21.68 6.28
CA ASN A 246 4.44 -21.32 7.34
C ASN A 246 3.72 -19.97 7.06
N GLY A 247 3.92 -19.38 5.88
CA GLY A 247 3.49 -18.03 5.57
C GLY A 247 2.05 -17.89 5.08
N GLY A 248 1.50 -18.81 4.36
CA GLY A 248 0.10 -18.82 3.89
C GLY A 248 -0.34 -17.66 3.01
N ARG A 249 0.55 -16.78 2.55
CA ARG A 249 0.31 -15.65 1.63
C ARG A 249 1.43 -15.57 0.60
N ASP A 250 1.12 -14.91 -0.50
CA ASP A 250 2.03 -14.68 -1.61
C ASP A 250 3.03 -13.58 -1.23
N ASN A 251 4.27 -13.96 -0.89
CA ASN A 251 5.34 -13.03 -0.57
C ASN A 251 6.01 -12.48 -1.83
N GLY A 252 6.73 -11.36 -1.69
CA GLY A 252 7.55 -10.80 -2.75
C GLY A 252 8.81 -11.62 -3.00
N VAL A 253 9.23 -11.71 -4.26
CA VAL A 253 10.51 -12.34 -4.62
C VAL A 253 11.69 -11.38 -4.35
N PHE A 254 12.86 -11.93 -4.10
CA PHE A 254 14.06 -11.12 -3.84
C PHE A 254 14.72 -10.62 -5.11
N THR A 255 14.94 -11.49 -6.10
CA THR A 255 15.54 -11.09 -7.39
C THR A 255 14.91 -11.82 -8.57
N SER A 256 14.91 -11.15 -9.73
CA SER A 256 14.70 -11.79 -11.01
C SER A 256 15.71 -11.29 -12.03
N THR A 257 16.28 -12.21 -12.85
CA THR A 257 17.26 -11.87 -13.90
C THR A 257 16.79 -12.44 -15.23
N LEU A 258 16.69 -11.56 -16.23
CA LEU A 258 16.38 -11.93 -17.62
C LEU A 258 17.67 -12.13 -18.40
N TYR A 259 17.77 -13.25 -19.12
CA TYR A 259 18.85 -13.57 -20.03
C TYR A 259 18.32 -13.74 -21.45
N LEU A 260 19.11 -13.31 -22.42
CA LEU A 260 18.94 -13.59 -23.85
C LEU A 260 20.22 -14.23 -24.37
N ASP A 261 20.11 -15.41 -24.98
CA ASP A 261 21.25 -16.17 -25.51
C ASP A 261 22.40 -16.28 -24.48
N GLU A 262 22.04 -16.69 -23.25
CA GLU A 262 22.92 -16.82 -22.07
C GLU A 262 23.50 -15.49 -21.53
N GLN A 263 23.17 -14.34 -22.15
CA GLN A 263 23.67 -13.03 -21.72
C GLN A 263 22.65 -12.31 -20.83
N PRO A 264 23.01 -11.88 -19.60
CA PRO A 264 22.11 -11.15 -18.73
C PRO A 264 21.77 -9.78 -19.32
N GLN A 265 20.49 -9.46 -19.39
CA GLN A 265 19.96 -8.20 -19.90
C GLN A 265 19.68 -7.21 -18.78
N VAL A 266 18.86 -7.60 -17.85
CA VAL A 266 18.41 -6.78 -16.72
C VAL A 266 18.21 -7.65 -15.50
N LYS A 267 18.43 -7.08 -14.30
CA LYS A 267 18.19 -7.73 -13.01
C LYS A 267 17.33 -6.83 -12.14
N PHE A 268 16.24 -7.35 -11.62
CA PHE A 268 15.46 -6.76 -10.55
C PHE A 268 15.99 -7.24 -9.20
N VAL A 269 16.14 -6.33 -8.21
CA VAL A 269 16.67 -6.65 -6.87
C VAL A 269 15.94 -5.82 -5.81
N LEU A 270 15.41 -6.47 -4.78
CA LEU A 270 14.82 -5.85 -3.60
C LEU A 270 15.68 -6.06 -2.34
N ASP A 271 16.91 -5.55 -2.37
CA ASP A 271 17.78 -5.47 -1.20
C ASP A 271 17.44 -4.27 -0.31
N SER A 272 16.95 -3.21 -0.91
CA SER A 272 16.60 -1.96 -0.25
C SER A 272 15.65 -1.11 -1.11
N ILE A 273 14.78 -0.32 -0.46
CA ILE A 273 13.84 0.60 -1.13
C ILE A 273 13.76 1.91 -0.33
N ASP A 274 13.71 3.06 -1.03
CA ASP A 274 13.35 4.33 -0.44
C ASP A 274 11.81 4.51 -0.44
N TYR A 275 11.26 5.18 0.58
CA TYR A 275 9.82 5.47 0.60
C TYR A 275 9.36 6.36 -0.56
N SER A 276 10.22 7.22 -1.08
CA SER A 276 9.95 8.03 -2.27
C SER A 276 9.87 7.19 -3.55
N GLU A 277 10.52 6.01 -3.55
CA GLU A 277 10.61 5.10 -4.70
C GLU A 277 9.52 4.00 -4.67
N THR A 278 8.84 3.79 -3.54
CA THR A 278 7.90 2.64 -3.40
C THR A 278 6.76 2.67 -4.42
N LYS A 279 6.38 3.84 -4.94
CA LYS A 279 5.40 3.97 -6.02
C LYS A 279 5.85 3.39 -7.37
N TYR A 280 7.13 3.11 -7.56
CA TYR A 280 7.60 2.41 -8.77
C TYR A 280 7.09 0.96 -8.88
N ILE A 281 6.46 0.43 -7.84
CA ILE A 281 5.66 -0.81 -7.97
C ILE A 281 4.66 -0.72 -9.13
N ASN A 282 4.05 0.46 -9.37
CA ASN A 282 3.10 0.68 -10.45
C ASN A 282 3.73 0.58 -11.86
N ALA A 283 5.07 0.68 -11.94
CA ALA A 283 5.83 0.41 -13.16
C ALA A 283 6.43 -1.01 -13.17
N HIS A 284 6.57 -1.63 -12.00
CA HIS A 284 7.05 -3.00 -11.86
C HIS A 284 5.98 -4.03 -12.22
N ILE A 285 4.72 -3.74 -11.95
CA ILE A 285 3.59 -4.62 -12.31
C ILE A 285 2.87 -4.11 -13.56
N ASP A 286 2.15 -5.00 -14.27
CA ASP A 286 1.12 -4.57 -15.22
C ASP A 286 -0.06 -3.97 -14.43
N TYR A 287 0.06 -2.69 -14.09
CA TYR A 287 -0.91 -1.96 -13.30
C TYR A 287 -2.32 -2.00 -13.91
N LYS A 288 -2.42 -1.89 -15.25
CA LYS A 288 -3.71 -1.90 -15.94
C LYS A 288 -4.40 -3.27 -15.84
N HIS A 289 -3.63 -4.35 -15.91
CA HIS A 289 -4.14 -5.71 -15.71
C HIS A 289 -4.65 -5.91 -14.28
N ASP A 290 -3.86 -5.51 -13.28
CA ASP A 290 -4.24 -5.57 -11.86
C ASP A 290 -5.45 -4.69 -11.55
N TYR A 291 -5.47 -3.44 -12.00
CA TYR A 291 -6.59 -2.52 -11.80
C TYR A 291 -7.93 -3.09 -12.30
N ASN A 292 -7.91 -3.90 -13.35
CA ASN A 292 -9.07 -4.59 -13.90
C ASN A 292 -9.36 -5.95 -13.25
N GLY A 293 -8.71 -6.28 -12.13
CA GLY A 293 -8.94 -7.50 -11.36
C GLY A 293 -8.11 -8.70 -11.83
N GLY A 294 -7.04 -8.47 -12.59
CA GLY A 294 -6.05 -9.47 -12.96
C GLY A 294 -5.09 -9.77 -11.79
N VAL A 295 -4.17 -10.68 -12.04
CA VAL A 295 -3.09 -11.04 -11.10
C VAL A 295 -1.89 -10.11 -11.28
N PHE A 296 -1.02 -9.99 -10.28
CA PHE A 296 0.23 -9.27 -10.41
C PHE A 296 1.15 -9.93 -11.45
N LEU A 297 1.32 -9.26 -12.58
CA LEU A 297 2.31 -9.61 -13.61
C LEU A 297 3.50 -8.66 -13.43
N GLN A 298 4.62 -9.18 -12.96
CA GLN A 298 5.81 -8.40 -12.64
C GLN A 298 6.71 -8.30 -13.88
N HIS A 299 6.95 -7.07 -14.35
CA HIS A 299 7.77 -6.81 -15.54
C HIS A 299 9.21 -7.25 -15.33
N LEU A 300 9.79 -7.86 -16.36
CA LEU A 300 11.22 -8.16 -16.47
C LEU A 300 11.95 -7.09 -17.31
N SER A 301 11.41 -5.89 -17.31
CA SER A 301 11.97 -4.73 -18.02
C SER A 301 11.58 -3.46 -17.29
N ALA A 302 12.45 -2.46 -17.30
CA ALA A 302 12.09 -1.13 -16.84
C ALA A 302 11.19 -0.43 -17.87
N LEU A 303 10.15 0.28 -17.40
CA LEU A 303 9.37 1.16 -18.28
C LEU A 303 10.12 2.47 -18.55
N PRO A 304 9.78 3.22 -19.61
CA PRO A 304 10.51 4.44 -20.01
C PRO A 304 10.61 5.51 -18.92
N GLY A 305 9.58 5.68 -18.09
CA GLY A 305 9.53 6.61 -16.97
C GLY A 305 9.91 6.00 -15.62
N HIS A 306 10.48 4.79 -15.62
CA HIS A 306 10.93 4.12 -14.41
C HIS A 306 12.38 4.52 -14.08
N ASN A 307 12.56 5.24 -12.97
CA ASN A 307 13.86 5.71 -12.50
C ASN A 307 14.27 5.13 -11.14
N GLY A 308 13.53 4.11 -10.63
CA GLY A 308 13.84 3.44 -9.37
C GLY A 308 15.14 2.62 -9.44
N ALA A 309 15.73 2.38 -8.26
CA ALA A 309 17.03 1.72 -8.14
C ALA A 309 16.95 0.19 -8.20
N GLU A 310 15.74 -0.39 -8.15
CA GLU A 310 15.49 -1.83 -8.11
C GLU A 310 15.82 -2.56 -9.41
N TYR A 311 15.85 -1.85 -10.56
CA TYR A 311 16.30 -2.42 -11.83
C TYR A 311 17.77 -2.10 -12.11
N LYS A 312 18.62 -3.14 -12.15
CA LYS A 312 20.01 -3.05 -12.58
C LYS A 312 20.07 -3.36 -14.08
N LYS A 313 20.23 -2.31 -14.91
CA LYS A 313 20.37 -2.41 -16.36
C LYS A 313 21.79 -2.91 -16.68
N ILE A 314 21.91 -4.14 -17.22
CA ILE A 314 23.20 -4.78 -17.48
C ILE A 314 23.60 -4.56 -18.93
N ARG A 315 22.77 -5.03 -19.89
CA ARG A 315 22.94 -4.81 -21.33
C ARG A 315 21.81 -4.01 -21.95
N GLY A 316 20.74 -3.73 -21.19
CA GLY A 316 19.58 -2.98 -21.61
C GLY A 316 18.59 -2.85 -20.46
N ASP A 317 17.40 -2.35 -20.79
CA ASP A 317 16.29 -2.15 -19.87
C ASP A 317 15.35 -3.39 -19.76
N GLY A 318 15.72 -4.50 -20.43
CA GLY A 318 14.92 -5.73 -20.50
C GLY A 318 13.99 -5.80 -21.71
N VAL A 319 14.01 -4.79 -22.59
CA VAL A 319 13.36 -4.87 -23.91
C VAL A 319 14.28 -5.63 -24.87
N ILE A 320 13.79 -6.74 -25.41
CA ILE A 320 14.50 -7.57 -26.38
C ILE A 320 14.21 -7.08 -27.80
N HIS A 321 15.26 -6.96 -28.61
CA HIS A 321 15.19 -6.57 -30.01
C HIS A 321 15.50 -7.77 -30.89
N LEU A 322 14.51 -8.30 -31.62
CA LEU A 322 14.68 -9.35 -32.61
C LEU A 322 14.98 -8.71 -33.96
N THR A 323 16.26 -8.73 -34.36
CA THR A 323 16.76 -8.08 -35.58
C THR A 323 16.90 -9.03 -36.76
N ASP A 324 16.69 -10.33 -36.53
CA ASP A 324 16.76 -11.41 -37.52
C ASP A 324 15.66 -12.46 -37.27
N THR A 325 15.63 -13.48 -38.10
CA THR A 325 14.65 -14.58 -38.03
C THR A 325 15.21 -15.84 -37.33
N MET A 326 16.38 -15.72 -36.67
CA MET A 326 16.98 -16.85 -35.95
C MET A 326 16.21 -17.14 -34.67
N LEU A 327 16.49 -18.30 -34.10
CA LEU A 327 15.97 -18.71 -32.81
C LEU A 327 16.79 -18.10 -31.68
N HIS A 328 16.15 -17.36 -30.78
CA HIS A 328 16.78 -16.78 -29.59
C HIS A 328 16.29 -17.47 -28.32
N TYR A 329 17.19 -17.82 -27.42
CA TYR A 329 16.89 -18.47 -26.17
C TYR A 329 16.73 -17.46 -25.04
N VAL A 330 15.60 -17.54 -24.35
CA VAL A 330 15.29 -16.69 -23.19
C VAL A 330 15.28 -17.55 -21.94
N SER A 331 16.01 -17.13 -20.91
CA SER A 331 15.89 -17.70 -19.58
C SER A 331 15.65 -16.63 -18.53
N VAL A 332 14.94 -16.99 -17.46
CA VAL A 332 14.65 -16.12 -16.31
C VAL A 332 14.94 -16.87 -15.04
N ASP A 333 15.88 -16.37 -14.24
CA ASP A 333 16.15 -16.84 -12.88
C ASP A 333 15.39 -15.97 -11.88
N VAL A 334 14.59 -16.61 -11.02
CA VAL A 334 13.87 -15.94 -9.91
C VAL A 334 14.32 -16.55 -8.59
N LYS A 335 14.69 -15.69 -7.63
CA LYS A 335 15.23 -16.13 -6.32
C LYS A 335 14.54 -15.43 -5.16
N ASP A 336 14.39 -16.16 -4.05
CA ASP A 336 14.12 -15.60 -2.74
C ASP A 336 15.41 -15.16 -2.01
N THR A 337 15.28 -14.74 -0.74
CA THR A 337 16.40 -14.28 0.10
C THR A 337 17.33 -15.41 0.57
N ASP A 338 16.84 -16.65 0.61
CA ASP A 338 17.64 -17.87 0.91
C ASP A 338 18.32 -18.44 -0.35
N PHE A 339 18.17 -17.76 -1.50
CA PHE A 339 18.69 -18.12 -2.82
C PHE A 339 18.09 -19.40 -3.40
N ASN A 340 16.94 -19.88 -2.90
CA ASN A 340 16.17 -20.91 -3.60
C ASN A 340 15.77 -20.35 -4.96
N THR A 341 16.04 -21.11 -6.02
CA THR A 341 15.95 -20.61 -7.40
C THR A 341 14.90 -21.36 -8.19
N SER A 342 14.04 -20.61 -8.88
CA SER A 342 13.18 -21.10 -9.96
C SER A 342 13.64 -20.53 -11.29
N GLN A 343 13.78 -21.38 -12.30
CA GLN A 343 14.21 -21.00 -13.64
C GLN A 343 13.10 -21.27 -14.65
N LEU A 344 12.84 -20.29 -15.53
CA LEU A 344 11.97 -20.43 -16.70
C LEU A 344 12.83 -20.42 -17.97
N ASN A 345 12.59 -21.36 -18.90
CA ASN A 345 13.28 -21.45 -20.18
C ASN A 345 12.27 -21.53 -21.34
N PHE A 346 12.47 -20.73 -22.40
CA PHE A 346 11.71 -20.75 -23.64
C PHE A 346 12.53 -20.13 -24.77
N ALA A 347 12.03 -20.20 -26.00
CA ALA A 347 12.67 -19.53 -27.13
C ALA A 347 11.69 -18.58 -27.81
N VAL A 348 12.22 -17.54 -28.46
CA VAL A 348 11.47 -16.58 -29.28
C VAL A 348 12.04 -16.53 -30.68
N GLN A 349 11.19 -16.28 -31.67
CA GLN A 349 11.60 -16.16 -33.06
C GLN A 349 10.75 -15.12 -33.77
N PHE A 350 11.40 -14.18 -34.45
CA PHE A 350 10.71 -13.23 -35.32
C PHE A 350 10.21 -13.95 -36.59
N SER A 351 9.04 -13.57 -37.08
CA SER A 351 8.41 -14.12 -38.27
C SER A 351 7.88 -13.00 -39.14
N ASP A 352 8.44 -12.87 -40.34
CA ASP A 352 8.02 -11.89 -41.36
C ASP A 352 6.54 -12.07 -41.75
N SER A 353 6.06 -13.31 -41.84
CA SER A 353 4.66 -13.58 -42.16
C SER A 353 3.68 -13.08 -41.10
N LEU A 354 4.02 -13.22 -39.80
CA LEU A 354 3.22 -12.68 -38.72
C LEU A 354 3.35 -11.15 -38.62
N ALA A 355 4.49 -10.59 -38.96
CA ALA A 355 4.69 -9.12 -39.00
C ALA A 355 3.80 -8.46 -40.06
N ALA A 356 3.61 -9.12 -41.23
CA ALA A 356 2.75 -8.63 -42.31
C ALA A 356 1.25 -8.60 -41.92
N GLU A 357 0.84 -9.36 -40.91
CA GLU A 357 -0.55 -9.40 -40.43
C GLU A 357 -0.85 -8.31 -39.36
N ILE A 358 0.18 -7.59 -38.85
CA ILE A 358 0.02 -6.55 -37.84
C ILE A 358 -0.64 -5.32 -38.45
N GLN A 359 -1.81 -4.97 -37.95
CA GLN A 359 -2.47 -3.73 -38.31
C GLN A 359 -1.69 -2.51 -37.76
N GLN A 360 -1.51 -1.49 -38.60
CA GLN A 360 -0.94 -0.23 -38.14
C GLN A 360 -1.84 0.42 -37.07
N GLU A 361 -1.23 0.83 -35.98
CA GLU A 361 -1.94 1.52 -34.91
C GLU A 361 -2.35 2.93 -35.36
N ILE A 362 -3.58 3.33 -35.03
CA ILE A 362 -4.04 4.72 -35.26
C ILE A 362 -3.22 5.64 -34.35
N ASP A 363 -2.59 6.65 -34.94
CA ASP A 363 -1.89 7.68 -34.15
C ASP A 363 -2.91 8.57 -33.43
N TYR A 364 -2.77 8.70 -32.13
CA TYR A 364 -3.62 9.52 -31.27
C TYR A 364 -2.74 10.34 -30.31
N GLU A 365 -3.29 11.43 -29.80
CA GLU A 365 -2.65 12.28 -28.81
C GLU A 365 -2.28 11.48 -27.57
N LYS A 366 -1.03 11.59 -27.08
CA LYS A 366 -0.49 10.86 -25.95
C LYS A 366 0.20 11.80 -24.97
N PHE A 367 -0.01 11.58 -23.69
CA PHE A 367 0.90 12.03 -22.65
C PHE A 367 2.12 11.12 -22.64
N LEU A 368 3.31 11.69 -22.57
CA LEU A 368 4.58 10.95 -22.68
C LEU A 368 5.36 10.99 -21.37
N PRO A 369 6.04 9.89 -20.97
CA PRO A 369 6.94 9.90 -19.84
C PRO A 369 8.15 10.82 -20.10
N ASN A 370 8.78 11.30 -19.02
CA ASN A 370 9.97 12.17 -19.05
C ASN A 370 9.75 13.49 -19.82
N LYS A 371 8.50 13.97 -19.85
CA LYS A 371 8.13 15.26 -20.45
C LYS A 371 7.07 15.95 -19.60
N LEU A 372 7.10 17.28 -19.58
CA LEU A 372 5.96 18.07 -19.13
C LEU A 372 4.79 17.85 -20.11
N ASN A 373 3.67 17.40 -19.61
CA ASN A 373 2.46 17.22 -20.43
C ASN A 373 1.39 18.22 -19.99
N GLU A 374 0.88 18.99 -20.92
CA GLU A 374 -0.19 19.95 -20.68
C GLU A 374 -1.40 19.61 -21.54
N LEU A 375 -2.57 19.62 -20.92
CA LEU A 375 -3.86 19.57 -21.58
C LEU A 375 -4.58 20.88 -21.31
N LYS A 376 -4.85 21.69 -22.34
CA LYS A 376 -5.55 22.98 -22.24
C LYS A 376 -6.83 22.95 -23.08
N ARG A 377 -7.95 23.33 -22.46
CA ARG A 377 -9.27 23.51 -23.06
C ARG A 377 -9.87 24.81 -22.51
N ASP A 378 -10.99 25.28 -23.02
CA ASP A 378 -11.58 26.57 -22.65
C ASP A 378 -11.85 26.72 -21.14
N ASP A 379 -12.33 25.67 -20.50
CA ASP A 379 -12.72 25.65 -19.09
C ASP A 379 -12.05 24.51 -18.29
N PHE A 380 -11.00 23.88 -18.85
CA PHE A 380 -10.22 22.82 -18.18
C PHE A 380 -8.75 22.88 -18.54
N GLU A 381 -7.90 22.75 -17.56
CA GLU A 381 -6.46 22.55 -17.77
C GLU A 381 -5.91 21.46 -16.85
N MET A 382 -4.85 20.80 -17.32
CA MET A 382 -4.12 19.80 -16.56
C MET A 382 -2.64 19.92 -16.89
N SER A 383 -1.78 19.84 -15.87
CA SER A 383 -0.34 19.85 -16.03
C SER A 383 0.28 18.67 -15.28
N ILE A 384 0.87 17.73 -16.02
CA ILE A 384 1.53 16.52 -15.49
C ILE A 384 3.04 16.75 -15.58
N PRO A 385 3.77 16.71 -14.44
CA PRO A 385 5.21 16.95 -14.43
C PRO A 385 5.98 15.86 -15.18
N GLU A 386 7.24 16.12 -15.53
CA GLU A 386 8.12 15.19 -16.26
C GLU A 386 8.23 13.81 -15.60
N THR A 387 8.20 13.77 -14.26
CA THR A 387 8.22 12.53 -13.48
C THR A 387 6.84 11.91 -13.27
N GLY A 388 5.81 12.39 -13.97
CA GLY A 388 4.42 12.01 -13.70
C GLY A 388 4.02 10.63 -14.22
N LEU A 389 4.63 10.15 -15.30
CA LEU A 389 4.18 8.96 -16.03
C LEU A 389 5.27 7.90 -16.16
N TYR A 390 4.87 6.62 -16.16
CA TYR A 390 5.79 5.49 -16.33
C TYR A 390 5.94 5.06 -17.80
N ASP A 391 4.90 5.20 -18.60
CA ASP A 391 4.87 4.91 -20.04
C ASP A 391 3.85 5.83 -20.72
N ALA A 392 3.75 5.82 -22.05
CA ALA A 392 2.81 6.64 -22.77
C ALA A 392 1.35 6.30 -22.45
N VAL A 393 0.53 7.34 -22.23
CA VAL A 393 -0.90 7.26 -21.88
C VAL A 393 -1.73 7.99 -22.92
N PRO A 394 -2.85 7.43 -23.44
CA PRO A 394 -3.69 8.12 -24.40
C PRO A 394 -4.39 9.31 -23.76
N VAL A 395 -4.48 10.42 -24.47
CA VAL A 395 -5.28 11.58 -24.08
C VAL A 395 -6.71 11.34 -24.51
N ALA A 396 -7.56 10.89 -23.58
CA ALA A 396 -9.01 10.75 -23.80
C ALA A 396 -9.72 11.82 -22.97
N TYR A 397 -10.12 12.91 -23.61
CA TYR A 397 -10.80 14.00 -22.95
C TYR A 397 -12.25 14.11 -23.42
N TYR A 398 -13.17 14.19 -22.43
CA TYR A 398 -14.60 14.40 -22.66
C TYR A 398 -15.11 15.46 -21.69
N ARG A 399 -15.98 16.35 -22.20
CA ARG A 399 -16.66 17.39 -21.44
C ARG A 399 -18.16 17.14 -21.45
N PHE A 400 -18.77 17.12 -20.27
CA PHE A 400 -20.21 16.92 -20.10
C PHE A 400 -20.82 18.10 -19.32
N ASN A 401 -21.96 18.61 -19.77
CA ASN A 401 -22.72 19.56 -18.98
C ASN A 401 -23.28 18.87 -17.73
N SER A 402 -23.32 19.57 -16.62
CA SER A 402 -23.84 19.04 -15.36
C SER A 402 -25.02 19.86 -14.87
N ASN A 403 -26.10 19.17 -14.50
CA ASN A 403 -27.30 19.73 -13.90
C ASN A 403 -27.37 19.50 -12.39
N ALA A 404 -26.28 18.98 -11.76
CA ALA A 404 -26.24 18.81 -10.31
C ALA A 404 -26.38 20.19 -9.63
N TYR A 405 -27.21 20.25 -8.59
CA TYR A 405 -27.64 21.51 -7.94
C TYR A 405 -26.46 22.39 -7.50
N ASN A 406 -25.47 21.78 -6.86
CA ASN A 406 -24.29 22.47 -6.33
C ASN A 406 -23.03 22.33 -7.22
N ALA A 407 -23.16 21.82 -8.45
CA ALA A 407 -22.07 21.79 -9.41
C ALA A 407 -21.86 23.18 -10.01
N ILE A 408 -20.64 23.68 -9.94
CA ILE A 408 -20.23 25.01 -10.42
C ILE A 408 -19.58 24.93 -11.81
N SER A 409 -19.04 23.77 -12.18
CA SER A 409 -18.39 23.54 -13.48
C SER A 409 -19.09 22.46 -14.30
N ALA A 410 -18.69 22.34 -15.56
CA ALA A 410 -18.89 21.11 -16.32
C ALA A 410 -18.14 19.93 -15.65
N LEU A 411 -18.49 18.71 -16.05
CA LEU A 411 -17.76 17.50 -15.70
C LEU A 411 -16.70 17.25 -16.78
N HIS A 412 -15.44 17.14 -16.39
CA HIS A 412 -14.30 16.92 -17.28
C HIS A 412 -13.72 15.53 -17.00
N GLN A 413 -13.85 14.64 -17.95
CA GLN A 413 -13.24 13.31 -17.87
C GLN A 413 -11.92 13.31 -18.63
N VAL A 414 -10.84 12.88 -17.99
CA VAL A 414 -9.52 12.76 -18.60
C VAL A 414 -8.99 11.36 -18.38
N SER A 415 -8.80 10.63 -19.48
CA SER A 415 -8.25 9.28 -19.49
C SER A 415 -8.98 8.33 -18.51
N ASP A 416 -8.29 7.38 -17.89
CA ASP A 416 -8.87 6.38 -16.99
C ASP A 416 -7.90 6.08 -15.85
N ALA A 417 -8.42 5.80 -14.66
CA ALA A 417 -7.61 5.50 -13.46
C ALA A 417 -6.83 4.17 -13.56
N SER A 418 -7.02 3.39 -14.62
CA SER A 418 -6.18 2.22 -14.91
C SER A 418 -4.81 2.58 -15.48
N TYR A 419 -4.56 3.87 -15.76
CA TYR A 419 -3.23 4.39 -16.10
C TYR A 419 -2.59 4.99 -14.85
N PRO A 420 -1.50 4.41 -14.33
CA PRO A 420 -0.89 4.87 -13.08
C PRO A 420 -0.15 6.19 -13.25
N VAL A 421 -0.17 6.99 -12.19
CA VAL A 421 0.55 8.26 -12.11
C VAL A 421 1.59 8.18 -10.99
N HIS A 422 2.84 8.53 -11.27
CA HIS A 422 3.90 8.57 -10.27
C HIS A 422 3.86 9.85 -9.46
N THR A 423 4.10 10.99 -10.09
CA THR A 423 4.04 12.30 -9.43
C THR A 423 2.67 12.92 -9.69
N PRO A 424 1.97 13.38 -8.63
CA PRO A 424 0.68 14.04 -8.76
C PRO A 424 0.73 15.22 -9.73
N PHE A 425 -0.39 15.50 -10.39
CA PHE A 425 -0.58 16.56 -11.36
C PHE A 425 -1.60 17.59 -10.89
N THR A 426 -1.50 18.81 -11.42
CA THR A 426 -2.44 19.89 -11.15
C THR A 426 -3.60 19.85 -12.16
N VAL A 427 -4.81 20.04 -11.66
CA VAL A 427 -6.05 20.26 -12.43
C VAL A 427 -6.54 21.65 -12.15
N GLY A 428 -6.83 22.42 -13.22
CA GLY A 428 -7.49 23.71 -13.17
C GLY A 428 -8.85 23.62 -13.89
N ILE A 429 -9.90 24.20 -13.29
CA ILE A 429 -11.25 24.21 -13.84
C ILE A 429 -11.85 25.60 -13.69
N LYS A 430 -12.40 26.17 -14.79
CA LYS A 430 -13.16 27.42 -14.71
C LYS A 430 -14.61 27.15 -14.35
N PRO A 431 -15.20 27.94 -13.45
CA PRO A 431 -16.64 27.91 -13.23
C PRO A 431 -17.40 28.26 -14.50
N VAL A 432 -18.49 27.54 -14.78
CA VAL A 432 -19.45 27.88 -15.86
C VAL A 432 -20.68 28.59 -15.30
N LYS A 433 -20.79 28.70 -13.97
CA LYS A 433 -21.83 29.44 -13.25
C LYS A 433 -21.19 30.52 -12.41
N THR A 434 -21.90 31.64 -12.21
CA THR A 434 -21.49 32.67 -11.25
C THR A 434 -21.43 32.04 -9.85
N VAL A 435 -20.28 32.18 -9.17
CA VAL A 435 -20.09 31.71 -7.81
C VAL A 435 -20.56 32.78 -6.83
N PRO A 436 -21.60 32.53 -6.02
CA PRO A 436 -22.01 33.44 -4.96
C PRO A 436 -20.86 33.76 -4.00
N ALA A 437 -20.84 34.98 -3.46
CA ALA A 437 -19.75 35.42 -2.58
C ALA A 437 -19.57 34.50 -1.36
N GLU A 438 -20.66 34.01 -0.77
CA GLU A 438 -20.71 33.10 0.37
C GLU A 438 -20.19 31.68 0.07
N TRP A 439 -20.04 31.33 -1.22
CA TRP A 439 -19.52 30.02 -1.64
C TRP A 439 -18.05 30.05 -2.07
N LYS A 440 -17.45 31.24 -2.22
CA LYS A 440 -16.08 31.37 -2.75
C LYS A 440 -15.06 30.52 -1.98
N ASP A 441 -15.23 30.42 -0.67
CA ASP A 441 -14.36 29.63 0.21
C ASP A 441 -14.88 28.21 0.49
N LYS A 442 -15.95 27.80 -0.20
CA LYS A 442 -16.63 26.50 -0.01
C LYS A 442 -16.50 25.57 -1.21
N LEU A 443 -15.53 25.83 -2.09
CA LEU A 443 -15.38 25.10 -3.34
C LEU A 443 -14.43 23.92 -3.20
N LEU A 444 -14.81 22.81 -3.79
CA LEU A 444 -14.06 21.57 -3.82
C LEU A 444 -13.98 21.06 -5.26
N ILE A 445 -12.86 20.49 -5.66
CA ILE A 445 -12.79 19.66 -6.85
C ILE A 445 -12.98 18.20 -6.43
N LEU A 446 -14.03 17.59 -6.97
CA LEU A 446 -14.31 16.17 -6.79
C LEU A 446 -13.77 15.40 -8.00
N ARG A 447 -12.83 14.50 -7.75
CA ARG A 447 -12.42 13.49 -8.70
C ARG A 447 -13.24 12.21 -8.47
N THR A 448 -13.71 11.57 -9.53
CA THR A 448 -14.43 10.29 -9.48
C THR A 448 -13.94 9.32 -10.55
N ASP A 449 -13.94 8.05 -10.24
CA ASP A 449 -13.79 6.93 -11.16
C ASP A 449 -14.71 5.77 -10.78
N ARG A 450 -14.53 4.59 -11.40
CA ARG A 450 -15.33 3.39 -11.11
C ARG A 450 -15.16 2.85 -9.68
N LYS A 451 -14.04 3.14 -9.02
CA LYS A 451 -13.67 2.55 -7.72
C LYS A 451 -13.69 3.57 -6.57
N ARG A 452 -13.36 4.83 -6.84
CA ARG A 452 -13.03 5.81 -5.79
C ARG A 452 -13.62 7.19 -6.08
N ARG A 453 -13.88 7.91 -4.99
CA ARG A 453 -14.18 9.35 -4.97
C ARG A 453 -13.12 10.04 -4.11
N GLN A 454 -12.63 11.18 -4.58
CA GLN A 454 -11.68 12.01 -3.84
C GLN A 454 -12.06 13.47 -4.00
N ALA A 455 -12.41 14.13 -2.91
CA ALA A 455 -12.63 15.57 -2.86
C ALA A 455 -11.38 16.29 -2.33
N LYS A 456 -11.04 17.42 -2.93
CA LYS A 456 -9.98 18.31 -2.46
C LYS A 456 -10.47 19.75 -2.45
N LYS A 457 -10.06 20.50 -1.43
CA LYS A 457 -10.29 21.94 -1.38
C LYS A 457 -9.72 22.57 -2.65
N ALA A 458 -10.54 23.38 -3.33
CA ALA A 458 -10.10 24.12 -4.50
C ALA A 458 -9.50 25.46 -4.09
N GLU A 459 -8.44 25.86 -4.78
CA GLU A 459 -7.77 27.14 -4.59
C GLU A 459 -7.93 28.00 -5.83
N TRP A 460 -8.24 29.29 -5.63
CA TRP A 460 -8.35 30.23 -6.73
C TRP A 460 -6.97 30.65 -7.24
N GLN A 461 -6.75 30.47 -8.55
CA GLN A 461 -5.63 31.02 -9.30
C GLN A 461 -6.17 31.86 -10.47
N GLY A 462 -6.34 33.17 -10.23
CA GLY A 462 -7.06 34.04 -11.16
C GLY A 462 -8.52 33.61 -11.33
N GLU A 463 -8.92 33.19 -12.54
CA GLU A 463 -10.26 32.68 -12.85
C GLU A 463 -10.37 31.14 -12.76
N TRP A 464 -9.28 30.46 -12.43
CA TRP A 464 -9.19 29.00 -12.32
C TRP A 464 -9.32 28.54 -10.87
N LEU A 465 -9.99 27.42 -10.68
CA LEU A 465 -10.02 26.66 -9.45
C LEU A 465 -9.09 25.47 -9.58
N THR A 466 -8.08 25.38 -8.76
CA THR A 466 -7.01 24.38 -8.89
C THR A 466 -6.96 23.42 -7.70
N ALA A 467 -6.57 22.17 -7.97
CA ALA A 467 -6.19 21.18 -6.96
C ALA A 467 -5.26 20.14 -7.57
N VAL A 468 -4.55 19.41 -6.71
CA VAL A 468 -3.55 18.41 -7.12
C VAL A 468 -4.11 17.00 -6.92
N PHE A 469 -4.00 16.14 -7.94
CA PHE A 469 -4.48 14.76 -7.94
C PHE A 469 -3.39 13.78 -8.39
N GLY A 470 -3.46 12.55 -7.88
CA GLY A 470 -2.52 11.46 -8.22
C GLY A 470 -3.10 10.39 -9.14
N GLU A 471 -4.32 10.58 -9.66
CA GLU A 471 -5.02 9.60 -10.50
C GLU A 471 -5.88 10.31 -11.54
N PHE A 472 -5.95 9.76 -12.75
CA PHE A 472 -6.90 10.19 -13.79
C PHE A 472 -8.35 9.89 -13.39
N GLY A 473 -9.31 10.40 -14.16
CA GLY A 473 -10.74 10.20 -13.93
C GLY A 473 -11.58 11.39 -14.35
N SER A 474 -12.73 11.56 -13.72
CA SER A 474 -13.65 12.67 -13.97
C SER A 474 -13.53 13.70 -12.85
N PHE A 475 -13.39 14.98 -13.24
CA PHE A 475 -13.17 16.11 -12.34
C PHE A 475 -14.31 17.10 -12.46
N GLN A 476 -14.82 17.60 -11.35
CA GLN A 476 -15.88 18.60 -11.32
C GLN A 476 -15.78 19.48 -10.07
N VAL A 477 -16.08 20.77 -10.20
CA VAL A 477 -16.16 21.70 -9.09
C VAL A 477 -17.54 21.65 -8.47
N PHE A 478 -17.59 21.54 -7.15
CA PHE A 478 -18.79 21.64 -6.33
C PHE A 478 -18.66 22.72 -5.26
N ALA A 479 -19.78 23.39 -4.96
CA ALA A 479 -19.89 24.18 -3.75
C ALA A 479 -20.47 23.30 -2.63
N ASP A 480 -19.82 23.30 -1.47
CA ASP A 480 -20.30 22.60 -0.30
C ASP A 480 -20.58 23.59 0.84
N ALA A 481 -21.85 23.90 1.00
CA ALA A 481 -22.35 24.73 2.09
C ALA A 481 -23.12 23.91 3.14
N THR A 482 -23.01 22.58 3.11
CA THR A 482 -23.73 21.69 4.01
C THR A 482 -22.83 21.28 5.18
N PRO A 483 -23.12 21.68 6.41
CA PRO A 483 -22.31 21.30 7.56
C PRO A 483 -22.34 19.78 7.82
N PRO A 484 -21.27 19.20 8.40
CA PRO A 484 -21.20 17.78 8.72
C PRO A 484 -22.26 17.40 9.76
N VAL A 485 -22.68 16.13 9.73
CA VAL A 485 -23.66 15.58 10.67
C VAL A 485 -22.94 14.80 11.77
N VAL A 486 -23.26 15.12 13.03
CA VAL A 486 -22.75 14.41 14.21
C VAL A 486 -23.87 13.58 14.83
N ASN A 487 -23.63 12.28 15.03
CA ASN A 487 -24.60 11.39 15.68
C ASN A 487 -24.84 11.80 17.14
N SER A 488 -26.08 11.60 17.61
CA SER A 488 -26.44 11.94 19.01
C SER A 488 -25.69 11.05 20.00
N LEU A 489 -25.27 11.64 21.13
CA LEU A 489 -24.74 10.90 22.28
C LEU A 489 -25.81 10.01 22.94
N GLY A 490 -27.08 10.42 22.91
CA GLY A 490 -28.20 9.71 23.50
C GLY A 490 -29.48 10.56 23.53
N LYS A 491 -30.46 10.16 24.33
CA LYS A 491 -31.76 10.85 24.48
C LYS A 491 -31.89 11.51 25.87
N GLY A 492 -32.63 12.61 25.93
CA GLY A 492 -32.92 13.39 27.15
C GLY A 492 -31.88 14.48 27.41
N ASP A 493 -32.21 15.39 28.34
CA ASP A 493 -31.38 16.56 28.68
C ASP A 493 -30.05 16.15 29.34
N THR A 494 -30.05 15.06 30.10
CA THR A 494 -28.84 14.46 30.68
C THR A 494 -28.79 12.98 30.32
N VAL A 495 -27.87 12.62 29.41
CA VAL A 495 -27.71 11.26 28.92
C VAL A 495 -27.10 10.36 29.99
N ASN A 496 -27.68 9.19 30.26
CA ASN A 496 -27.10 8.23 31.21
C ASN A 496 -26.08 7.31 30.54
N LEU A 497 -24.78 7.57 30.77
CA LEU A 497 -23.66 6.77 30.31
C LEU A 497 -23.06 5.84 31.37
N SER A 498 -23.73 5.67 32.53
CA SER A 498 -23.24 4.74 33.57
C SER A 498 -23.05 3.30 33.09
N PRO A 499 -23.87 2.74 32.16
CA PRO A 499 -23.63 1.41 31.61
C PRO A 499 -22.53 1.36 30.52
N ALA A 500 -22.10 2.50 30.01
CA ALA A 500 -21.14 2.58 28.91
C ALA A 500 -19.69 2.54 29.43
N SER A 501 -18.80 1.94 28.67
CA SER A 501 -17.35 1.97 28.90
C SER A 501 -16.63 3.03 28.06
N ARG A 502 -17.32 3.61 27.05
CA ARG A 502 -16.75 4.54 26.07
C ARG A 502 -17.82 5.39 25.41
N ILE A 503 -17.39 6.49 24.80
CA ILE A 503 -18.18 7.32 23.88
C ILE A 503 -17.68 7.07 22.45
N ILE A 504 -18.60 7.01 21.49
CA ILE A 504 -18.28 6.83 20.06
C ILE A 504 -19.03 7.87 19.24
N PHE A 505 -18.31 8.61 18.42
CA PHE A 505 -18.87 9.42 17.37
C PHE A 505 -18.45 8.91 15.98
N THR A 506 -19.39 8.97 15.03
CA THR A 506 -19.19 8.62 13.64
C THR A 506 -19.73 9.77 12.79
N PRO A 507 -19.05 10.92 12.76
CA PRO A 507 -19.49 12.04 11.95
C PRO A 507 -19.50 11.67 10.47
N THR A 508 -20.45 12.24 9.72
CA THR A 508 -20.60 12.02 8.28
C THR A 508 -20.75 13.35 7.56
N ASP A 509 -20.26 13.38 6.32
CA ASP A 509 -20.36 14.51 5.43
C ASP A 509 -20.41 14.04 3.96
N ASN A 510 -20.91 14.89 3.06
CA ASN A 510 -21.05 14.60 1.63
C ASN A 510 -19.70 14.55 0.88
N PHE A 511 -18.68 15.30 1.33
CA PHE A 511 -17.33 15.32 0.73
C PHE A 511 -16.24 14.81 1.66
N GLY A 512 -16.45 14.86 2.98
CA GLY A 512 -15.54 14.28 3.96
C GLY A 512 -15.27 15.17 5.17
N ILE A 513 -14.88 14.54 6.27
CA ILE A 513 -14.53 15.19 7.52
C ILE A 513 -13.06 15.59 7.48
N LYS A 514 -12.77 16.84 7.85
CA LYS A 514 -11.41 17.41 7.96
C LYS A 514 -10.91 17.37 9.39
N LYS A 515 -11.76 17.77 10.36
CA LYS A 515 -11.34 17.91 11.76
C LYS A 515 -12.44 17.47 12.72
N PHE A 516 -12.04 16.89 13.82
CA PHE A 516 -12.88 16.58 14.97
C PHE A 516 -12.20 17.10 16.25
N ARG A 517 -12.95 17.79 17.08
CA ARG A 517 -12.50 18.27 18.40
C ARG A 517 -13.58 17.94 19.44
N ALA A 518 -13.17 17.53 20.63
CA ALA A 518 -14.07 17.34 21.75
C ALA A 518 -13.51 17.96 23.04
N GLU A 519 -14.40 18.52 23.84
CA GLU A 519 -14.08 19.11 25.14
C GLU A 519 -15.01 18.50 26.19
N LEU A 520 -14.44 18.10 27.32
CA LEU A 520 -15.14 17.65 28.50
C LEU A 520 -14.98 18.68 29.61
N ASP A 521 -16.08 19.25 30.12
CA ASP A 521 -16.07 20.30 31.14
C ASP A 521 -15.14 21.47 30.79
N GLY A 522 -15.12 21.85 29.48
CA GLY A 522 -14.33 22.94 28.94
C GLY A 522 -12.85 22.63 28.70
N LYS A 523 -12.41 21.39 28.89
CA LYS A 523 -11.05 20.95 28.59
C LYS A 523 -11.03 19.95 27.44
N TRP A 524 -10.05 20.06 26.55
CA TRP A 524 -9.87 19.09 25.48
C TRP A 524 -9.77 17.66 26.03
N ILE A 525 -10.43 16.72 25.36
CA ILE A 525 -10.42 15.30 25.69
C ILE A 525 -10.02 14.46 24.49
N ARG A 526 -9.12 13.49 24.71
CA ARG A 526 -8.50 12.67 23.67
C ARG A 526 -9.46 11.61 23.12
N PHE A 527 -10.02 11.85 21.94
CA PHE A 527 -10.67 10.82 21.15
C PHE A 527 -9.66 10.19 20.19
N THR A 528 -9.64 8.86 20.10
CA THR A 528 -8.78 8.11 19.18
C THR A 528 -9.51 7.89 17.86
N ASN A 529 -8.75 7.87 16.74
CA ASN A 529 -9.29 7.64 15.39
C ASN A 529 -8.31 6.86 14.50
N ASP A 530 -7.86 5.70 14.95
CA ASP A 530 -6.86 4.89 14.22
C ASP A 530 -7.35 4.40 12.85
N LYS A 531 -8.64 4.09 12.73
CA LYS A 531 -9.26 3.51 11.51
C LYS A 531 -10.10 4.51 10.72
N SER A 532 -10.00 5.81 11.03
CA SER A 532 -10.65 6.97 10.38
C SER A 532 -12.18 7.01 10.29
N ARG A 533 -12.90 6.06 10.84
CA ARG A 533 -14.37 6.06 10.82
C ARG A 533 -14.99 6.56 12.12
N ASN A 534 -14.47 6.07 13.23
CA ASN A 534 -15.02 6.29 14.56
C ASN A 534 -14.05 7.08 15.40
N TRP A 535 -14.55 8.10 16.06
CA TRP A 535 -13.87 8.80 17.12
C TRP A 535 -14.29 8.19 18.44
N ILE A 536 -13.33 7.63 19.18
CA ILE A 536 -13.58 6.80 20.37
C ILE A 536 -12.86 7.40 21.56
N TYR A 537 -13.63 7.70 22.63
CA TYR A 537 -13.08 8.00 23.93
C TYR A 537 -13.41 6.88 24.90
N ILE A 538 -12.41 6.18 25.38
CA ILE A 538 -12.54 5.18 26.46
C ILE A 538 -12.42 5.96 27.76
N PHE A 539 -13.38 5.77 28.67
CA PHE A 539 -13.38 6.49 29.93
C PHE A 539 -12.14 6.19 30.78
N ASP A 540 -11.45 7.24 31.19
CA ASP A 540 -10.27 7.25 32.05
C ASP A 540 -10.48 8.17 33.27
N GLU A 541 -9.40 8.49 33.97
CA GLU A 541 -9.39 9.37 35.15
C GLU A 541 -9.81 10.81 34.85
N ARG A 542 -9.77 11.24 33.57
CA ARG A 542 -10.18 12.58 33.13
C ARG A 542 -11.69 12.74 33.00
N CYS A 543 -12.44 11.63 33.07
CA CYS A 543 -13.88 11.63 33.16
C CYS A 543 -14.29 10.87 34.44
N PRO A 544 -14.14 11.44 35.64
CA PRO A 544 -14.53 10.78 36.88
C PRO A 544 -16.04 10.48 36.95
N TYR A 545 -16.49 9.83 37.99
CA TYR A 545 -17.95 9.68 38.21
C TYR A 545 -18.56 11.03 38.53
N GLY A 546 -19.69 11.36 37.90
CA GLY A 546 -20.37 12.64 38.06
C GLY A 546 -21.28 12.99 36.89
N VAL A 547 -21.65 14.26 36.82
CA VAL A 547 -22.34 14.88 35.70
C VAL A 547 -21.32 15.74 34.95
N HIS A 548 -21.30 15.60 33.63
CA HIS A 548 -20.32 16.22 32.77
C HIS A 548 -20.99 16.92 31.59
N HIS A 549 -20.32 17.97 31.09
CA HIS A 549 -20.66 18.68 29.87
C HIS A 549 -19.69 18.28 28.76
N LEU A 550 -20.19 17.71 27.66
CA LEU A 550 -19.41 17.33 26.48
C LEU A 550 -19.77 18.24 25.31
N LYS A 551 -18.77 18.92 24.75
CA LYS A 551 -18.87 19.69 23.52
C LYS A 551 -18.08 18.99 22.43
N VAL A 552 -18.67 18.84 21.24
CA VAL A 552 -18.04 18.26 20.05
C VAL A 552 -18.18 19.23 18.89
N GLU A 553 -17.06 19.50 18.24
CA GLU A 553 -16.96 20.33 17.04
C GLU A 553 -16.38 19.49 15.91
N VAL A 554 -17.05 19.53 14.75
CA VAL A 554 -16.64 18.80 13.55
C VAL A 554 -16.62 19.75 12.35
N GLU A 555 -15.50 19.78 11.63
CA GLU A 555 -15.28 20.58 10.43
C GLU A 555 -15.14 19.64 9.21
N ASP A 556 -15.81 19.97 8.09
CA ASP A 556 -15.68 19.28 6.81
C ASP A 556 -14.51 19.80 5.95
N LEU A 557 -14.32 19.23 4.76
CA LEU A 557 -13.27 19.64 3.81
C LEU A 557 -13.49 21.05 3.25
N ALA A 558 -14.74 21.54 3.19
CA ALA A 558 -15.07 22.88 2.74
C ALA A 558 -14.91 23.96 3.84
N GLY A 559 -14.77 23.54 5.11
CA GLY A 559 -14.67 24.39 6.27
C GLY A 559 -16.06 24.78 6.84
N ASN A 560 -17.10 23.97 6.62
CA ASN A 560 -18.34 24.11 7.36
C ASN A 560 -18.19 23.39 8.71
N THR A 561 -18.78 23.96 9.76
CA THR A 561 -18.62 23.47 11.12
C THR A 561 -19.96 23.13 11.75
N THR A 562 -20.01 22.01 12.46
CA THR A 562 -21.12 21.62 13.32
C THR A 562 -20.62 21.51 14.75
N VAL A 563 -21.29 22.21 15.67
CA VAL A 563 -21.07 22.10 17.11
C VAL A 563 -22.28 21.44 17.76
N LYS A 564 -22.04 20.45 18.60
CA LYS A 564 -23.06 19.77 19.41
C LYS A 564 -22.61 19.69 20.86
N GLU A 565 -23.54 19.85 21.77
CA GLU A 565 -23.31 19.83 23.20
C GLU A 565 -24.29 18.89 23.90
N TRP A 566 -23.83 18.19 24.91
CA TRP A 566 -24.63 17.28 25.71
C TRP A 566 -24.21 17.34 27.17
N TRP A 567 -25.20 17.26 28.07
CA TRP A 567 -24.97 16.85 29.44
C TRP A 567 -25.10 15.35 29.53
N PHE A 568 -24.17 14.69 30.24
CA PHE A 568 -24.29 13.27 30.55
C PHE A 568 -23.88 12.97 31.99
N LYS A 569 -24.37 11.87 32.51
CA LYS A 569 -24.01 11.37 33.84
C LYS A 569 -23.38 10.00 33.77
N ARG A 570 -22.36 9.80 34.60
CA ARG A 570 -21.63 8.54 34.75
C ARG A 570 -21.49 8.22 36.23
N TYR A 571 -22.01 7.05 36.66
CA TYR A 571 -21.92 6.57 38.02
C TYR A 571 -21.55 5.09 38.01
N PRO A 572 -21.12 4.48 39.17
CA PRO A 572 -20.90 3.05 39.28
C PRO A 572 -22.12 2.29 38.80
N TYR A 573 -21.97 1.33 37.92
CA TYR A 573 -23.05 0.58 37.32
C TYR A 573 -22.84 -0.93 37.49
N THR A 574 -23.82 -1.59 38.11
CA THR A 574 -23.85 -3.05 38.17
C THR A 574 -24.90 -3.55 37.17
N PRO A 575 -24.52 -4.32 36.15
CA PRO A 575 -25.48 -4.86 35.19
C PRO A 575 -26.54 -5.71 35.89
N PRO A 576 -27.81 -5.58 35.51
CA PRO A 576 -28.85 -6.43 36.07
C PRO A 576 -28.55 -7.91 35.78
N LYS A 577 -28.67 -8.78 36.78
CA LYS A 577 -28.47 -10.22 36.58
C LYS A 577 -29.39 -10.69 35.45
N LYS A 578 -28.84 -11.29 34.42
CA LYS A 578 -29.63 -11.90 33.32
C LYS A 578 -30.61 -12.89 33.95
N LYS A 579 -31.91 -12.61 33.86
CA LYS A 579 -32.93 -13.60 34.23
C LYS A 579 -32.67 -14.86 33.41
N ALA A 580 -32.44 -15.97 34.08
CA ALA A 580 -32.30 -17.26 33.41
C ALA A 580 -33.54 -17.51 32.55
N VAL A 581 -33.37 -17.52 31.25
CA VAL A 581 -34.44 -17.91 30.32
C VAL A 581 -34.71 -19.39 30.60
N LYS A 582 -35.80 -19.71 31.33
CA LYS A 582 -36.26 -21.08 31.44
C LYS A 582 -36.54 -21.59 30.04
N LYS A 583 -35.67 -22.47 29.54
CA LYS A 583 -35.91 -23.22 28.31
C LYS A 583 -37.18 -24.06 28.56
N SER A 584 -38.29 -23.65 28.00
CA SER A 584 -39.49 -24.49 27.95
C SER A 584 -39.17 -25.70 27.07
N ALA A 585 -39.07 -26.86 27.68
CA ALA A 585 -38.87 -28.11 26.96
C ALA A 585 -40.18 -28.47 26.23
N SER A 586 -40.33 -28.02 24.99
CA SER A 586 -41.38 -28.54 24.10
C SER A 586 -40.99 -29.95 23.64
N LYS A 587 -41.50 -30.96 24.30
CA LYS A 587 -41.47 -32.35 23.81
C LYS A 587 -42.31 -32.45 22.53
N LYS A 588 -41.67 -32.33 21.35
CA LYS A 588 -42.28 -32.77 20.10
C LYS A 588 -42.30 -34.30 20.07
N LYS A 589 -43.49 -34.89 20.23
CA LYS A 589 -43.73 -36.30 19.92
C LYS A 589 -43.53 -36.53 18.43
N VAL A 590 -42.52 -37.29 18.08
CA VAL A 590 -42.32 -37.78 16.70
C VAL A 590 -43.18 -39.02 16.53
N THR A 591 -44.27 -38.91 15.76
CA THR A 591 -45.10 -40.04 15.33
C THR A 591 -44.45 -40.64 14.09
N VAL A 592 -43.86 -41.83 14.25
CA VAL A 592 -43.31 -42.61 13.12
C VAL A 592 -44.49 -43.30 12.41
N LYS A 593 -44.85 -42.86 11.21
CA LYS A 593 -45.74 -43.60 10.30
C LYS A 593 -44.88 -44.63 9.51
N LYS A 594 -45.07 -45.91 9.86
CA LYS A 594 -44.64 -47.03 9.00
C LYS A 594 -45.44 -46.97 7.70
N LYS A 595 -44.78 -46.85 6.54
CA LYS A 595 -45.34 -47.19 5.23
C LYS A 595 -44.88 -48.60 4.88
N GLY A 596 -45.86 -49.50 4.76
CA GLY A 596 -45.66 -50.84 4.28
C GLY A 596 -45.41 -50.89 2.76
N LYS A 597 -44.75 -51.94 2.37
CA LYS A 597 -44.45 -52.34 0.98
C LYS A 597 -45.76 -52.61 0.20
N LYS A 598 -45.79 -52.15 -1.03
CA LYS A 598 -46.10 -52.96 -2.23
C LYS A 598 -45.29 -52.36 -3.40
#